data_9623caba04ab0aa27f17688ac8b6580e
#
_entry.id   9623caba04ab0aa27f17688ac8b6580e
#
_cell.length_a   1.000
_cell.length_b   1.000
_cell.length_c   1.000
_cell.angle_alpha   90.00
_cell.angle_beta   90.00
_cell.angle_gamma   90.00
#
_symmetry.space_group_name_H-M   'P 1'
#
loop_
_entity.id
_entity.type
_entity.pdbx_description
1 polymer ?
#
loop_
_entity_poly.entity_id
_entity_poly.type
_entity_poly.pdbx_seq_one_letter_code
_entity_poly.pdbx_strand_id
1 'polypeptide(L)'
;ILTLLHEGGEFEEAKRLFDESFDGVDVSEITAAERELIASGLDPSEIQHLCNVHAAVFKGSIRDIHRSNYEHEYPGHPVHTLKLENKVIHSLLEDEIQEVFDRFANGDFSQKERLRHALLDLTQIDKHYARKETLIFSYMERYGITAPPKVMWGVDDAIRSAIKDVNLYLRSEKCAINH
;
A
#
# COMPACT_ATOMS: atom_id res chain seq x y z
N ILE A 1 -10.60 18.52 -4.31
CA ILE A 1 -9.27 17.89 -4.48
C ILE A 1 -9.44 16.43 -4.88
N LEU A 2 -10.09 15.59 -4.07
CA LEU A 2 -10.37 14.20 -4.42
C LEU A 2 -11.14 14.08 -5.75
N THR A 3 -12.16 14.91 -5.96
CA THR A 3 -12.89 14.98 -7.23
C THR A 3 -11.98 15.36 -8.40
N LEU A 4 -11.07 16.34 -8.20
CA LEU A 4 -10.10 16.74 -9.22
C LEU A 4 -9.22 15.56 -9.67
N LEU A 5 -8.76 14.72 -8.73
CA LEU A 5 -7.98 13.52 -9.04
C LEU A 5 -8.80 12.47 -9.78
N HIS A 6 -10.07 12.30 -9.42
CA HIS A 6 -10.99 11.38 -10.10
C HIS A 6 -11.33 11.82 -11.53
N GLU A 7 -11.35 13.11 -11.79
CA GLU A 7 -11.58 13.67 -13.12
C GLU A 7 -10.32 13.75 -14.00
N GLY A 8 -9.20 13.17 -13.53
CA GLY A 8 -7.94 13.10 -14.27
C GLY A 8 -7.06 14.34 -14.15
N GLY A 9 -7.25 15.15 -13.10
CA GLY A 9 -6.37 16.27 -12.77
C GLY A 9 -4.96 15.85 -12.40
N GLU A 10 -3.99 16.77 -12.56
CA GLU A 10 -2.59 16.48 -12.26
C GLU A 10 -2.36 16.29 -10.75
N PHE A 11 -1.60 15.23 -10.41
CA PHE A 11 -1.27 14.86 -9.03
C PHE A 11 -0.59 15.98 -8.24
N GLU A 12 0.40 16.65 -8.83
CA GLU A 12 1.14 17.72 -8.16
C GLU A 12 0.27 18.93 -7.85
N GLU A 13 -0.71 19.22 -8.70
CA GLU A 13 -1.67 20.30 -8.45
C GLU A 13 -2.65 19.92 -7.34
N ALA A 14 -3.16 18.70 -7.33
CA ALA A 14 -4.02 18.22 -6.27
C ALA A 14 -3.31 18.18 -4.91
N LYS A 15 -2.03 17.78 -4.90
CA LYS A 15 -1.17 17.79 -3.71
C LYS A 15 -0.93 19.21 -3.20
N ARG A 16 -0.61 20.16 -4.08
CA ARG A 16 -0.40 21.57 -3.71
C ARG A 16 -1.67 22.17 -3.11
N LEU A 17 -2.81 21.95 -3.74
CA LEU A 17 -4.12 22.42 -3.23
C LEU A 17 -4.45 21.79 -1.87
N PHE A 18 -4.06 20.54 -1.66
CA PHE A 18 -4.24 19.88 -0.38
C PHE A 18 -3.34 20.50 0.69
N ASP A 19 -2.04 20.65 0.42
CA ASP A 19 -1.08 21.22 1.35
C ASP A 19 -1.44 22.68 1.72
N GLU A 20 -1.96 23.47 0.75
CA GLU A 20 -2.40 24.86 0.97
C GLU A 20 -3.73 24.98 1.75
N SER A 21 -4.63 24.00 1.58
CA SER A 21 -6.00 24.08 2.13
C SER A 21 -6.17 23.34 3.45
N PHE A 22 -5.31 22.35 3.71
CA PHE A 22 -5.51 21.34 4.76
C PHE A 22 -4.28 21.13 5.64
N ASP A 23 -3.52 22.18 5.90
CA ASP A 23 -2.45 22.13 6.90
C ASP A 23 -3.07 21.80 8.27
N GLY A 24 -2.84 20.55 8.73
CA GLY A 24 -3.33 20.05 10.02
C GLY A 24 -4.71 19.35 10.01
N VAL A 25 -5.24 18.94 8.86
CA VAL A 25 -6.49 18.16 8.78
C VAL A 25 -6.38 16.79 9.44
N ASP A 26 -7.33 16.46 10.30
CA ASP A 26 -7.41 15.16 10.98
C ASP A 26 -7.88 14.07 10.01
N VAL A 27 -7.38 12.85 10.23
CA VAL A 27 -7.78 11.64 9.49
C VAL A 27 -9.30 11.43 9.54
N SER A 28 -9.98 11.85 10.61
CA SER A 28 -11.44 11.78 10.74
C SER A 28 -12.16 12.67 9.72
N GLU A 29 -11.62 13.84 9.40
CA GLU A 29 -12.19 14.77 8.43
C GLU A 29 -12.01 14.23 7.00
N ILE A 30 -10.87 13.63 6.71
CA ILE A 30 -10.61 12.94 5.44
C ILE A 30 -11.61 11.79 5.25
N THR A 31 -11.78 10.96 6.28
CA THR A 31 -12.73 9.84 6.25
C THR A 31 -14.18 10.33 6.09
N ALA A 32 -14.53 11.46 6.66
CA ALA A 32 -15.85 12.06 6.46
C ALA A 32 -16.06 12.52 5.02
N ALA A 33 -15.06 13.17 4.41
CA ALA A 33 -15.10 13.59 3.01
C ALA A 33 -15.21 12.40 2.04
N GLU A 34 -14.47 11.31 2.28
CA GLU A 34 -14.58 10.09 1.48
C GLU A 34 -15.97 9.46 1.57
N ARG A 35 -16.57 9.43 2.77
CA ARG A 35 -17.95 8.94 2.96
C ARG A 35 -18.96 9.78 2.18
N GLU A 36 -18.77 11.08 2.16
CA GLU A 36 -19.66 11.99 1.43
C GLU A 36 -19.54 11.78 -0.08
N LEU A 37 -18.33 11.54 -0.60
CA LEU A 37 -18.09 11.18 -2.00
C LEU A 37 -18.77 9.86 -2.38
N ILE A 38 -18.63 8.83 -1.55
CA ILE A 38 -19.32 7.54 -1.77
C ILE A 38 -20.84 7.73 -1.71
N ALA A 39 -21.34 8.52 -0.77
CA ALA A 39 -22.75 8.81 -0.66
C ALA A 39 -23.29 9.60 -1.86
N SER A 40 -22.44 10.40 -2.52
CA SER A 40 -22.78 11.11 -3.76
C SER A 40 -22.75 10.23 -5.02
N GLY A 41 -22.41 8.95 -4.87
CA GLY A 41 -22.47 7.95 -5.95
C GLY A 41 -21.14 7.55 -6.54
N LEU A 42 -20.01 7.96 -5.95
CA LEU A 42 -18.69 7.50 -6.34
C LEU A 42 -18.51 6.02 -5.99
N ASP A 43 -18.11 5.20 -6.96
CA ASP A 43 -17.85 3.78 -6.73
C ASP A 43 -16.59 3.62 -5.86
N PRO A 44 -16.63 2.82 -4.77
CA PRO A 44 -15.45 2.53 -3.96
C PRO A 44 -14.27 1.96 -4.74
N SER A 45 -14.51 1.29 -5.87
CA SER A 45 -13.47 0.77 -6.76
C SER A 45 -12.70 1.89 -7.48
N GLU A 46 -13.32 3.02 -7.74
CA GLU A 46 -12.64 4.19 -8.32
C GLU A 46 -11.65 4.80 -7.32
N ILE A 47 -12.01 4.82 -6.03
CA ILE A 47 -11.10 5.23 -4.96
C ILE A 47 -9.88 4.31 -4.90
N GLN A 48 -10.05 3.01 -5.15
CA GLN A 48 -8.95 2.04 -5.16
C GLN A 48 -7.89 2.36 -6.22
N HIS A 49 -8.28 2.79 -7.40
CA HIS A 49 -7.33 3.16 -8.47
C HIS A 49 -6.45 4.35 -8.08
N LEU A 50 -6.91 5.19 -7.17
CA LEU A 50 -6.19 6.36 -6.68
C LEU A 50 -5.55 6.15 -5.30
N CYS A 51 -5.52 4.92 -4.80
CA CYS A 51 -5.01 4.63 -3.46
C CYS A 51 -3.57 5.13 -3.25
N ASN A 52 -2.69 4.95 -4.22
CA ASN A 52 -1.30 5.44 -4.15
C ASN A 52 -1.22 6.97 -4.12
N VAL A 53 -2.12 7.63 -4.84
CA VAL A 53 -2.25 9.08 -4.89
C VAL A 53 -2.77 9.61 -3.56
N HIS A 54 -3.81 8.99 -3.02
CA HIS A 54 -4.36 9.32 -1.71
C HIS A 54 -3.30 9.15 -0.61
N ALA A 55 -2.57 8.02 -0.60
CA ALA A 55 -1.51 7.77 0.36
C ALA A 55 -0.38 8.81 0.29
N ALA A 56 -0.01 9.27 -0.90
CA ALA A 56 1.04 10.26 -1.08
C ALA A 56 0.58 11.67 -0.65
N VAL A 57 -0.67 12.06 -0.96
CA VAL A 57 -1.26 13.33 -0.54
C VAL A 57 -1.37 13.40 0.99
N PHE A 58 -1.80 12.31 1.65
CA PHE A 58 -2.00 12.29 3.10
C PHE A 58 -0.72 12.08 3.92
N LYS A 59 0.36 11.59 3.30
CA LYS A 59 1.62 11.25 3.98
C LYS A 59 2.28 12.44 4.70
N GLY A 60 2.10 13.66 4.21
CA GLY A 60 2.58 14.88 4.84
C GLY A 60 1.79 15.25 6.09
N SER A 61 0.47 15.27 5.98
CA SER A 61 -0.46 15.73 7.02
C SER A 61 -0.52 14.81 8.24
N ILE A 62 -0.37 13.50 8.04
CA ILE A 62 -0.39 12.50 9.12
C ILE A 62 0.85 12.57 10.02
N ARG A 63 1.99 13.07 9.52
CA ARG A 63 3.24 13.14 10.30
C ARG A 63 3.25 14.21 11.38
N ASP A 64 2.56 15.31 11.19
CA ASP A 64 2.61 16.46 12.10
C ASP A 64 1.60 16.40 13.24
N ILE A 65 0.50 15.66 13.07
CA ILE A 65 -0.58 15.56 14.06
C ILE A 65 -0.21 14.66 15.25
N HIS A 66 0.83 13.83 15.12
CA HIS A 66 1.09 12.73 16.06
C HIS A 66 2.43 12.86 16.82
N ARG A 67 2.62 13.95 17.53
CA ARG A 67 3.72 14.12 18.53
C ARG A 67 3.22 13.93 19.95
N SER A 68 2.77 12.75 20.32
CA SER A 68 2.57 12.42 21.75
C SER A 68 3.09 11.02 22.06
N ASN A 69 3.33 10.70 23.33
CA ASN A 69 3.82 9.40 23.81
C ASN A 69 2.81 8.28 23.48
N TYR A 70 2.98 7.65 22.32
CA TYR A 70 1.99 6.73 21.79
C TYR A 70 2.17 5.32 22.31
N GLU A 71 1.12 4.79 22.92
CA GLU A 71 1.02 3.37 23.26
C GLU A 71 1.31 2.46 22.06
N HIS A 72 0.95 2.89 20.85
CA HIS A 72 1.18 2.14 19.62
C HIS A 72 2.65 2.04 19.18
N GLU A 73 3.56 2.77 19.83
CA GLU A 73 5.02 2.66 19.59
C GLU A 73 5.70 1.68 20.54
N TYR A 74 5.00 1.21 21.57
CA TYR A 74 5.56 0.23 22.49
C TYR A 74 5.64 -1.18 21.86
N PRO A 75 6.73 -1.92 22.13
CA PRO A 75 6.87 -3.30 21.74
C PRO A 75 5.67 -4.15 22.20
N GLY A 76 5.11 -4.94 21.28
CA GLY A 76 3.94 -5.77 21.53
C GLY A 76 2.60 -5.13 21.17
N HIS A 77 2.54 -3.83 20.92
CA HIS A 77 1.34 -3.21 20.36
C HIS A 77 1.14 -3.65 18.88
N PRO A 78 -0.10 -4.00 18.44
CA PRO A 78 -0.34 -4.44 17.06
C PRO A 78 0.18 -3.49 15.98
N VAL A 79 -0.01 -2.19 16.15
CA VAL A 79 0.48 -1.17 15.21
C VAL A 79 2.01 -1.12 15.17
N HIS A 80 2.69 -1.24 16.33
CA HIS A 80 4.14 -1.33 16.36
C HIS A 80 4.64 -2.54 15.57
N THR A 81 4.02 -3.70 15.77
CA THR A 81 4.37 -4.94 15.04
C THR A 81 4.19 -4.76 13.53
N LEU A 82 3.06 -4.21 13.07
CA LEU A 82 2.82 -3.94 11.66
C LEU A 82 3.83 -2.94 11.07
N LYS A 83 4.23 -1.90 11.83
CA LYS A 83 5.28 -0.98 11.41
C LYS A 83 6.65 -1.66 11.26
N LEU A 84 7.00 -2.60 12.15
CA LEU A 84 8.23 -3.38 12.02
C LEU A 84 8.18 -4.31 10.81
N GLU A 85 7.08 -4.99 10.59
CA GLU A 85 6.87 -5.82 9.40
C GLU A 85 7.00 -5.01 8.10
N ASN A 86 6.43 -3.80 8.05
CA ASN A 86 6.60 -2.91 6.90
C ASN A 86 8.07 -2.58 6.64
N LYS A 87 8.88 -2.35 7.70
CA LYS A 87 10.32 -2.10 7.53
C LYS A 87 11.04 -3.31 6.93
N VAL A 88 10.72 -4.52 7.40
CA VAL A 88 11.33 -5.76 6.88
C VAL A 88 10.92 -5.98 5.42
N ILE A 89 9.64 -5.78 5.08
CA ILE A 89 9.15 -5.90 3.70
C ILE A 89 9.85 -4.87 2.79
N HIS A 90 9.99 -3.64 3.26
CA HIS A 90 10.67 -2.57 2.52
C HIS A 90 12.14 -2.89 2.26
N SER A 91 12.89 -3.34 3.29
CA SER A 91 14.26 -3.81 3.09
C SER A 91 14.36 -4.97 2.10
N LEU A 92 13.47 -5.96 2.19
CA LEU A 92 13.45 -7.07 1.24
C LEU A 92 13.25 -6.58 -0.21
N LEU A 93 12.36 -5.60 -0.41
CA LEU A 93 12.09 -5.04 -1.72
C LEU A 93 13.28 -4.23 -2.26
N GLU A 94 13.83 -3.31 -1.48
CA GLU A 94 14.87 -2.38 -1.93
C GLU A 94 16.26 -3.00 -1.92
N ASP A 95 16.62 -3.75 -0.85
CA ASP A 95 17.98 -4.23 -0.68
C ASP A 95 18.24 -5.55 -1.41
N GLU A 96 17.18 -6.37 -1.63
CA GLU A 96 17.36 -7.69 -2.25
C GLU A 96 16.66 -7.81 -3.61
N ILE A 97 15.35 -7.53 -3.68
CA ILE A 97 14.57 -7.80 -4.89
C ILE A 97 14.95 -6.83 -6.00
N GLN A 98 15.06 -5.53 -5.71
CA GLN A 98 15.29 -4.52 -6.74
C GLN A 98 16.60 -4.75 -7.48
N GLU A 99 17.72 -4.96 -6.75
CA GLU A 99 19.02 -5.22 -7.38
C GLU A 99 19.01 -6.45 -8.27
N VAL A 100 18.46 -7.56 -7.74
CA VAL A 100 18.41 -8.84 -8.45
C VAL A 100 17.49 -8.77 -9.67
N PHE A 101 16.36 -8.08 -9.52
CA PHE A 101 15.41 -7.85 -10.61
C PHE A 101 16.04 -7.00 -11.74
N ASP A 102 16.72 -5.92 -11.41
CA ASP A 102 17.37 -5.05 -12.40
C ASP A 102 18.43 -5.79 -13.20
N ARG A 103 19.24 -6.61 -12.53
CA ARG A 103 20.22 -7.47 -13.22
C ARG A 103 19.55 -8.51 -14.12
N PHE A 104 18.51 -9.15 -13.64
CA PHE A 104 17.74 -10.12 -14.41
C PHE A 104 17.08 -9.46 -15.64
N ALA A 105 16.44 -8.30 -15.47
CA ALA A 105 15.80 -7.54 -16.54
C ALA A 105 16.79 -7.05 -17.60
N ASN A 106 18.04 -6.78 -17.21
CA ASN A 106 19.13 -6.42 -18.11
C ASN A 106 19.85 -7.63 -18.74
N GLY A 107 19.31 -8.84 -18.64
CA GLY A 107 19.76 -10.03 -19.32
C GLY A 107 20.70 -10.93 -18.52
N ASP A 108 20.95 -10.66 -17.23
CA ASP A 108 21.69 -11.56 -16.35
C ASP A 108 20.76 -12.67 -15.80
N PHE A 109 20.47 -13.63 -16.66
CA PHE A 109 19.58 -14.76 -16.31
C PHE A 109 20.12 -15.69 -15.21
N SER A 110 21.39 -15.55 -14.84
CA SER A 110 21.96 -16.27 -13.69
C SER A 110 21.29 -15.88 -12.37
N GLN A 111 20.65 -14.69 -12.32
CA GLN A 111 19.91 -14.18 -11.15
C GLN A 111 18.53 -14.82 -10.96
N LYS A 112 18.03 -15.61 -11.92
CA LYS A 112 16.67 -16.18 -11.90
C LYS A 112 16.33 -16.88 -10.57
N GLU A 113 17.21 -17.79 -10.12
CA GLU A 113 16.96 -18.55 -8.90
C GLU A 113 17.02 -17.66 -7.64
N ARG A 114 17.94 -16.69 -7.62
CA ARG A 114 18.01 -15.72 -6.51
C ARG A 114 16.75 -14.87 -6.45
N LEU A 115 16.29 -14.35 -7.60
CA LEU A 115 15.05 -13.58 -7.70
C LEU A 115 13.85 -14.42 -7.25
N ARG A 116 13.78 -15.67 -7.68
CA ARG A 116 12.72 -16.59 -7.28
C ARG A 116 12.69 -16.83 -5.76
N HIS A 117 13.83 -16.99 -5.11
CA HIS A 117 13.90 -17.15 -3.67
C HIS A 117 13.46 -15.88 -2.94
N ALA A 118 13.95 -14.70 -3.33
CA ALA A 118 13.55 -13.43 -2.74
C ALA A 118 12.03 -13.16 -2.89
N LEU A 119 11.45 -13.51 -4.04
CA LEU A 119 10.00 -13.42 -4.25
C LEU A 119 9.20 -14.47 -3.45
N LEU A 120 9.79 -15.63 -3.14
CA LEU A 120 9.16 -16.58 -2.22
C LEU A 120 9.15 -16.02 -0.79
N ASP A 121 10.23 -15.37 -0.36
CA ASP A 121 10.28 -14.70 0.94
C ASP A 121 9.26 -13.57 1.00
N LEU A 122 9.06 -12.83 -0.09
CA LEU A 122 8.03 -11.79 -0.19
C LEU A 122 6.60 -12.35 -0.03
N THR A 123 6.35 -13.64 -0.29
CA THR A 123 5.02 -14.22 -0.05
C THR A 123 4.60 -14.15 1.43
N GLN A 124 5.54 -13.95 2.37
CA GLN A 124 5.22 -13.74 3.78
C GLN A 124 4.42 -12.45 4.05
N ILE A 125 4.36 -11.54 3.07
CA ILE A 125 3.49 -10.35 3.12
C ILE A 125 2.02 -10.73 3.37
N ASP A 126 1.61 -11.93 2.95
CA ASP A 126 0.26 -12.44 3.20
C ASP A 126 -0.08 -12.50 4.70
N LYS A 127 0.89 -12.85 5.55
CA LYS A 127 0.71 -12.84 7.01
C LYS A 127 0.54 -11.43 7.56
N HIS A 128 1.24 -10.46 6.98
CA HIS A 128 1.09 -9.04 7.32
C HIS A 128 -0.30 -8.55 6.95
N TYR A 129 -0.74 -8.82 5.73
CA TYR A 129 -2.08 -8.44 5.26
C TYR A 129 -3.18 -9.12 6.07
N ALA A 130 -3.09 -10.43 6.32
CA ALA A 130 -4.06 -11.15 7.13
C ALA A 130 -4.20 -10.56 8.55
N ARG A 131 -3.08 -10.16 9.19
CA ARG A 131 -3.12 -9.47 10.49
C ARG A 131 -3.77 -8.10 10.41
N LYS A 132 -3.40 -7.30 9.41
CA LYS A 132 -3.97 -5.98 9.17
C LYS A 132 -5.48 -6.08 8.95
N GLU A 133 -5.91 -6.97 8.08
CA GLU A 133 -7.31 -7.17 7.71
C GLU A 133 -8.16 -7.68 8.88
N THR A 134 -7.66 -8.68 9.62
CA THR A 134 -8.42 -9.25 10.75
C THR A 134 -8.46 -8.36 11.99
N LEU A 135 -7.38 -7.67 12.29
CA LEU A 135 -7.27 -6.88 13.53
C LEU A 135 -7.65 -5.41 13.30
N ILE A 136 -6.98 -4.76 12.34
CA ILE A 136 -7.13 -3.30 12.18
C ILE A 136 -8.43 -2.98 11.45
N PHE A 137 -8.72 -3.64 10.32
CA PHE A 137 -9.91 -3.35 9.53
C PHE A 137 -11.19 -3.63 10.30
N SER A 138 -11.26 -4.78 10.99
CA SER A 138 -12.41 -5.13 11.84
C SER A 138 -12.62 -4.10 12.97
N TYR A 139 -11.51 -3.55 13.51
CA TYR A 139 -11.59 -2.50 14.52
C TYR A 139 -12.08 -1.18 13.92
N MET A 140 -11.57 -0.79 12.74
CA MET A 140 -12.01 0.41 12.02
C MET A 140 -13.50 0.34 11.70
N GLU A 141 -13.99 -0.81 11.20
CA GLU A 141 -15.40 -1.02 10.86
C GLU A 141 -16.32 -0.86 12.07
N ARG A 142 -15.91 -1.33 13.26
CA ARG A 142 -16.67 -1.13 14.51
C ARG A 142 -16.88 0.34 14.86
N TYR A 143 -15.98 1.21 14.43
CA TYR A 143 -16.10 2.66 14.59
C TYR A 143 -16.69 3.36 13.36
N GLY A 144 -17.26 2.57 12.43
CA GLY A 144 -17.92 3.09 11.23
C GLY A 144 -16.96 3.57 10.15
N ILE A 145 -15.66 3.28 10.25
CA ILE A 145 -14.64 3.57 9.23
C ILE A 145 -14.61 2.38 8.29
N THR A 146 -15.36 2.45 7.18
CA THR A 146 -15.57 1.31 6.27
C THR A 146 -14.92 1.48 4.90
N ALA A 147 -14.75 2.71 4.42
CA ALA A 147 -14.20 2.97 3.08
C ALA A 147 -12.71 2.60 3.00
N PRO A 148 -11.80 3.08 3.88
CA PRO A 148 -10.39 2.74 3.81
C PRO A 148 -10.12 1.22 3.88
N PRO A 149 -10.75 0.43 4.76
CA PRO A 149 -10.60 -1.03 4.76
C PRO A 149 -10.94 -1.67 3.41
N LYS A 150 -12.03 -1.28 2.76
CA LYS A 150 -12.43 -1.84 1.45
C LYS A 150 -11.40 -1.56 0.36
N VAL A 151 -10.90 -0.32 0.29
CA VAL A 151 -9.87 0.07 -0.67
C VAL A 151 -8.57 -0.70 -0.43
N MET A 152 -8.11 -0.73 0.82
CA MET A 152 -6.87 -1.43 1.18
C MET A 152 -6.96 -2.93 0.92
N TRP A 153 -8.11 -3.55 1.15
CA TRP A 153 -8.32 -4.97 0.85
C TRP A 153 -8.13 -5.28 -0.63
N GLY A 154 -8.72 -4.46 -1.49
CA GLY A 154 -8.53 -4.62 -2.94
C GLY A 154 -7.08 -4.46 -3.38
N VAL A 155 -6.32 -3.53 -2.76
CA VAL A 155 -4.88 -3.36 -3.03
C VAL A 155 -4.08 -4.57 -2.54
N ASP A 156 -4.36 -5.06 -1.33
CA ASP A 156 -3.70 -6.24 -0.77
C ASP A 156 -3.90 -7.47 -1.67
N ASP A 157 -5.11 -7.68 -2.19
CA ASP A 157 -5.42 -8.77 -3.11
C ASP A 157 -4.73 -8.61 -4.48
N ALA A 158 -4.65 -7.40 -5.00
CA ALA A 158 -3.92 -7.12 -6.24
C ALA A 158 -2.42 -7.43 -6.08
N ILE A 159 -1.81 -7.06 -4.96
CA ILE A 159 -0.41 -7.37 -4.66
C ILE A 159 -0.20 -8.87 -4.50
N ARG A 160 -1.08 -9.59 -3.78
CA ARG A 160 -1.05 -11.05 -3.67
C ARG A 160 -1.08 -11.71 -5.04
N SER A 161 -1.96 -11.26 -5.92
CA SER A 161 -2.05 -11.77 -7.29
C SER A 161 -0.78 -11.50 -8.07
N ALA A 162 -0.26 -10.29 -8.04
CA ALA A 162 0.98 -9.93 -8.75
C ALA A 162 2.17 -10.80 -8.31
N ILE A 163 2.37 -10.99 -7.01
CA ILE A 163 3.44 -11.86 -6.48
C ILE A 163 3.27 -13.30 -6.97
N LYS A 164 2.04 -13.82 -6.98
CA LYS A 164 1.73 -15.16 -7.47
C LYS A 164 2.05 -15.29 -8.96
N ASP A 165 1.64 -14.33 -9.76
CA ASP A 165 1.81 -14.34 -11.22
C ASP A 165 3.30 -14.30 -11.60
N VAL A 166 4.09 -13.44 -10.95
CA VAL A 166 5.54 -13.38 -11.18
C VAL A 166 6.22 -14.68 -10.76
N ASN A 167 5.84 -15.26 -9.61
CA ASN A 167 6.37 -16.56 -9.19
C ASN A 167 6.04 -17.68 -10.19
N LEU A 168 4.83 -17.68 -10.75
CA LEU A 168 4.45 -18.65 -11.80
C LEU A 168 5.24 -18.42 -13.09
N TYR A 169 5.41 -17.17 -13.50
CA TYR A 169 6.22 -16.82 -14.67
C TYR A 169 7.67 -17.31 -14.55
N LEU A 170 8.31 -17.06 -13.41
CA LEU A 170 9.70 -17.49 -13.18
C LEU A 170 9.85 -19.04 -13.12
N ARG A 171 8.78 -19.76 -12.77
CA ARG A 171 8.77 -21.24 -12.81
C ARG A 171 8.53 -21.80 -14.21
N SER A 172 7.98 -21.00 -15.12
CA SER A 172 7.65 -21.48 -16.45
C SER A 172 8.90 -21.63 -17.32
N GLU A 173 8.85 -22.59 -18.26
CA GLU A 173 9.90 -22.79 -19.27
C GLU A 173 10.02 -21.59 -20.23
N LYS A 174 8.97 -20.80 -20.37
CA LYS A 174 8.98 -19.57 -21.19
C LYS A 174 10.00 -18.53 -20.73
N CYS A 175 10.35 -18.54 -19.46
CA CYS A 175 11.41 -17.69 -18.91
C CYS A 175 12.83 -18.19 -19.27
N ALA A 176 12.95 -19.40 -19.82
CA ALA A 176 14.23 -20.00 -20.20
C ALA A 176 14.51 -19.97 -21.73
N ILE A 177 13.53 -19.58 -22.56
CA ILE A 177 13.56 -19.76 -24.02
C ILE A 177 13.96 -18.49 -24.79
N ASN A 178 14.15 -17.37 -24.13
CA ASN A 178 14.65 -16.14 -24.79
C ASN A 178 16.20 -16.09 -24.77
N HIS A 179 16.84 -17.14 -25.28
CA HIS A 179 18.26 -17.19 -25.62
C HIS A 179 18.44 -17.32 -27.13
#